data_c058ebd4b336e9fdfbaa75d53ab68964
#
_entry.id   c058ebd4b336e9fdfbaa75d53ab68964
#
_cell.length_a   1.000
_cell.length_b   1.000
_cell.length_c   1.000
_cell.angle_alpha   90.00
_cell.angle_beta   90.00
_cell.angle_gamma   90.00
#
_symmetry.space_group_name_H-M   'P 1'
#
loop_
_entity.id
_entity.type
_entity.pdbx_description
1 polymer ?
#
loop_
_entity_poly.entity_id
_entity_poly.type
_entity_poly.pdbx_seq_one_letter_code
_entity_poly.pdbx_strand_id
1 'polypeptide(L)'
;MEPDHGASIEEILLRWPKVKVISTEKAFMLMRQFGFRIDDHELIEVKEGDTQCFGKHTVTFVAAPMVHWPEAMVTFDLTNGVLFSADAFGSFGALDGKLFNDEVDFDRDWLDDARRYFTNIVGKYGPHVQLLLKKAGGILDKIKVVCPLHGPVWRSNLAYLIDKYDHWSRYAPEEQGVLIAYASMYGNTEDAAQALAARLCDKGLTNVALYDVSNTHVSTLISEAFKYSHIVLASVTYNLGIYPVMHNFLIDMKALNLQNRTFALIENGSWACKSGDLMQKFIDEEMKNMTVLNERLSMASSLHADKAVELETLANALLESVGHTAE
;
A
#
# COMPACT_ATOMS: atom_id res chain seq x y z
N MET A 1 -6.61 -0.73 -18.79
CA MET A 1 -6.05 -1.34 -20.03
C MET A 1 -4.73 -2.06 -19.76
N GLU A 2 -4.42 -2.31 -18.51
CA GLU A 2 -3.26 -3.11 -18.13
C GLU A 2 -3.33 -4.51 -18.77
N PRO A 3 -2.19 -5.08 -19.22
CA PRO A 3 -2.20 -6.33 -20.00
C PRO A 3 -2.80 -7.54 -19.27
N ASP A 4 -2.72 -7.60 -17.94
CA ASP A 4 -3.31 -8.68 -17.14
C ASP A 4 -4.84 -8.69 -17.17
N HIS A 5 -5.47 -7.54 -17.48
CA HIS A 5 -6.92 -7.42 -17.68
C HIS A 5 -7.28 -7.45 -19.17
N GLY A 6 -6.46 -6.81 -19.99
CA GLY A 6 -6.73 -6.57 -21.39
C GLY A 6 -6.32 -7.70 -22.34
N ALA A 7 -5.48 -8.64 -21.93
CA ALA A 7 -4.84 -9.60 -22.84
C ALA A 7 -5.82 -10.44 -23.68
N SER A 8 -6.99 -10.79 -23.15
CA SER A 8 -7.99 -11.60 -23.85
C SER A 8 -8.95 -10.79 -24.74
N ILE A 9 -8.87 -9.47 -24.77
CA ILE A 9 -9.78 -8.62 -25.57
C ILE A 9 -9.61 -8.95 -27.06
N GLU A 10 -8.39 -9.00 -27.56
CA GLU A 10 -8.11 -9.29 -28.96
C GLU A 10 -8.67 -10.65 -29.39
N GLU A 11 -8.54 -11.67 -28.53
CA GLU A 11 -9.09 -13.00 -28.80
C GLU A 11 -10.62 -12.99 -28.88
N ILE A 12 -11.28 -12.24 -27.99
CA ILE A 12 -12.72 -12.07 -28.00
C ILE A 12 -13.18 -11.36 -29.27
N LEU A 13 -12.48 -10.30 -29.68
CA LEU A 13 -12.78 -9.55 -30.90
C LEU A 13 -12.67 -10.43 -32.15
N LEU A 14 -11.64 -11.25 -32.23
CA LEU A 14 -11.44 -12.20 -33.33
C LEU A 14 -12.55 -13.26 -33.38
N ARG A 15 -12.93 -13.79 -32.23
CA ARG A 15 -13.94 -14.85 -32.13
C ARG A 15 -15.36 -14.37 -32.41
N TRP A 16 -15.67 -13.14 -32.05
CA TRP A 16 -16.99 -12.53 -32.23
C TRP A 16 -16.92 -11.20 -33.01
N PRO A 17 -16.82 -11.25 -34.35
CA PRO A 17 -16.62 -10.06 -35.17
C PRO A 17 -17.71 -8.98 -35.07
N LYS A 18 -18.87 -9.33 -34.52
CA LYS A 18 -20.01 -8.38 -34.33
C LYS A 18 -20.10 -7.85 -32.91
N VAL A 19 -19.17 -8.22 -32.02
CA VAL A 19 -19.19 -7.69 -30.65
C VAL A 19 -18.86 -6.20 -30.66
N LYS A 20 -19.54 -5.43 -29.82
CA LYS A 20 -19.28 -4.01 -29.63
C LYS A 20 -18.35 -3.83 -28.45
N VAL A 21 -17.48 -2.85 -28.53
CA VAL A 21 -16.59 -2.47 -27.42
C VAL A 21 -17.10 -1.19 -26.78
N ILE A 22 -17.38 -1.24 -25.47
CA ILE A 22 -17.88 -0.09 -24.71
C ILE A 22 -16.78 0.33 -23.73
N SER A 23 -16.28 1.55 -23.85
CA SER A 23 -15.27 2.08 -22.95
C SER A 23 -15.13 3.61 -23.06
N THR A 24 -14.17 4.18 -22.35
CA THR A 24 -13.82 5.60 -22.48
C THR A 24 -12.95 5.83 -23.71
N GLU A 25 -12.95 7.06 -24.25
CA GLU A 25 -12.05 7.47 -25.35
C GLU A 25 -10.59 7.17 -25.03
N LYS A 26 -10.16 7.43 -23.78
CA LYS A 26 -8.79 7.17 -23.35
C LYS A 26 -8.47 5.68 -23.34
N ALA A 27 -9.40 4.82 -22.94
CA ALA A 27 -9.23 3.37 -23.02
C ALA A 27 -9.07 2.91 -24.48
N PHE A 28 -9.85 3.42 -25.41
CA PHE A 28 -9.70 3.11 -26.83
C PHE A 28 -8.33 3.54 -27.37
N MET A 29 -7.82 4.71 -26.95
CA MET A 29 -6.47 5.15 -27.28
C MET A 29 -5.41 4.15 -26.80
N LEU A 30 -5.51 3.71 -25.54
CA LEU A 30 -4.58 2.75 -24.96
C LEU A 30 -4.69 1.36 -25.61
N MET A 31 -5.91 0.89 -25.93
CA MET A 31 -6.10 -0.36 -26.70
C MET A 31 -5.33 -0.34 -28.01
N ARG A 32 -5.39 0.78 -28.75
CA ARG A 32 -4.61 0.94 -29.99
C ARG A 32 -3.10 0.96 -29.74
N GLN A 33 -2.64 1.59 -28.63
CA GLN A 33 -1.23 1.58 -28.26
C GLN A 33 -0.72 0.17 -27.92
N PHE A 34 -1.57 -0.68 -27.35
CA PHE A 34 -1.28 -2.11 -27.14
C PHE A 34 -1.44 -2.97 -28.40
N GLY A 35 -1.86 -2.38 -29.53
CA GLY A 35 -1.98 -3.07 -30.82
C GLY A 35 -3.30 -3.83 -31.00
N PHE A 36 -4.31 -3.61 -30.14
CA PHE A 36 -5.62 -4.26 -30.30
C PHE A 36 -6.36 -3.75 -31.52
N ARG A 37 -6.89 -4.65 -32.35
CA ARG A 37 -7.61 -4.34 -33.59
C ARG A 37 -9.08 -3.98 -33.30
N ILE A 38 -9.30 -2.95 -32.52
CA ILE A 38 -10.64 -2.51 -32.11
C ILE A 38 -11.37 -1.73 -33.20
N ASP A 39 -10.65 -1.15 -34.19
CA ASP A 39 -11.24 -0.28 -35.19
C ASP A 39 -12.08 -1.05 -36.25
N ASP A 40 -11.97 -2.37 -36.29
CA ASP A 40 -12.84 -3.24 -37.08
C ASP A 40 -14.20 -3.50 -36.41
N HIS A 41 -14.43 -2.96 -35.20
CA HIS A 41 -15.62 -3.18 -34.40
C HIS A 41 -16.39 -1.87 -34.14
N GLU A 42 -17.65 -1.99 -33.78
CA GLU A 42 -18.44 -0.84 -33.31
C GLU A 42 -17.93 -0.44 -31.90
N LEU A 43 -17.42 0.80 -31.81
CA LEU A 43 -16.96 1.38 -30.55
C LEU A 43 -18.05 2.28 -29.97
N ILE A 44 -18.39 2.06 -28.71
CA ILE A 44 -19.35 2.89 -27.97
C ILE A 44 -18.57 3.63 -26.89
N GLU A 45 -18.36 4.91 -27.10
CA GLU A 45 -17.76 5.78 -26.08
C GLU A 45 -18.77 6.08 -24.98
N VAL A 46 -18.34 5.93 -23.72
CA VAL A 46 -19.13 6.25 -22.54
C VAL A 46 -18.38 7.20 -21.62
N LYS A 47 -19.14 7.99 -20.87
CA LYS A 47 -18.68 8.96 -19.89
C LYS A 47 -19.31 8.69 -18.53
N GLU A 48 -18.82 9.38 -17.52
CA GLU A 48 -19.37 9.29 -16.18
C GLU A 48 -20.88 9.58 -16.17
N GLY A 49 -21.64 8.67 -15.59
CA GLY A 49 -23.10 8.76 -15.47
C GLY A 49 -23.88 8.22 -16.66
N ASP A 50 -23.22 7.88 -17.77
CA ASP A 50 -23.89 7.21 -18.89
C ASP A 50 -24.44 5.85 -18.45
N THR A 51 -25.47 5.39 -19.12
CA THR A 51 -26.08 4.09 -18.87
C THR A 51 -26.19 3.28 -20.14
N GLN A 52 -26.05 1.96 -19.98
CA GLN A 52 -26.21 1.01 -21.07
C GLN A 52 -27.14 -0.14 -20.62
N CYS A 53 -28.14 -0.43 -21.44
CA CYS A 53 -29.06 -1.53 -21.21
C CYS A 53 -28.60 -2.80 -21.98
N PHE A 54 -28.50 -3.90 -21.28
CA PHE A 54 -28.22 -5.24 -21.81
C PHE A 54 -29.42 -6.18 -21.58
N GLY A 55 -30.59 -5.76 -22.00
CA GLY A 55 -31.83 -6.53 -21.81
C GLY A 55 -32.35 -6.44 -20.38
N LYS A 56 -32.05 -7.43 -19.52
CA LYS A 56 -32.49 -7.44 -18.11
C LYS A 56 -31.64 -6.55 -17.21
N HIS A 57 -30.43 -6.22 -17.62
CA HIS A 57 -29.48 -5.46 -16.82
C HIS A 57 -29.27 -4.08 -17.40
N THR A 58 -29.26 -3.10 -16.54
CA THR A 58 -28.82 -1.73 -16.87
C THR A 58 -27.63 -1.38 -16.02
N VAL A 59 -26.53 -1.01 -16.69
CA VAL A 59 -25.30 -0.58 -16.00
C VAL A 59 -25.10 0.90 -16.14
N THR A 60 -24.39 1.49 -15.20
CA THR A 60 -23.88 2.87 -15.28
C THR A 60 -22.38 2.86 -15.09
N PHE A 61 -21.71 3.87 -15.61
CA PHE A 61 -20.27 4.00 -15.61
C PHE A 61 -19.84 5.15 -14.70
N VAL A 62 -18.82 4.93 -13.88
CA VAL A 62 -18.26 5.93 -12.98
C VAL A 62 -16.76 6.03 -13.23
N ALA A 63 -16.30 7.20 -13.62
CA ALA A 63 -14.88 7.44 -13.85
C ALA A 63 -14.09 7.38 -12.52
N ALA A 64 -13.03 6.59 -12.53
CA ALA A 64 -12.10 6.41 -11.41
C ALA A 64 -10.65 6.68 -11.84
N PRO A 65 -10.35 7.85 -12.46
CA PRO A 65 -9.04 8.11 -13.04
C PRO A 65 -7.96 7.99 -11.99
N MET A 66 -6.84 7.36 -12.37
CA MET A 66 -5.69 7.08 -11.48
C MET A 66 -5.98 6.10 -10.33
N VAL A 67 -7.05 5.30 -10.43
CA VAL A 67 -7.27 4.16 -9.53
C VAL A 67 -7.17 2.86 -10.35
N HIS A 68 -5.95 2.39 -10.81
CA HIS A 68 -4.72 3.20 -10.68
C HIS A 68 -4.25 3.74 -12.06
N TRP A 69 -4.92 3.42 -13.15
CA TRP A 69 -4.64 3.92 -14.51
C TRP A 69 -5.49 5.15 -14.84
N PRO A 70 -5.03 6.01 -15.79
CA PRO A 70 -5.71 7.28 -16.07
C PRO A 70 -7.09 7.12 -16.70
N GLU A 71 -7.39 5.99 -17.36
CA GLU A 71 -8.68 5.67 -17.97
C GLU A 71 -9.57 4.81 -17.07
N ALA A 72 -9.13 4.48 -15.86
CA ALA A 72 -9.86 3.59 -14.98
C ALA A 72 -11.31 4.01 -14.80
N MET A 73 -12.20 3.04 -14.89
CA MET A 73 -13.63 3.19 -14.80
C MET A 73 -14.23 2.00 -14.05
N VAL A 74 -15.13 2.25 -13.14
CA VAL A 74 -15.92 1.20 -12.50
C VAL A 74 -17.29 1.14 -13.14
N THR A 75 -17.88 -0.05 -13.22
CA THR A 75 -19.19 -0.30 -13.81
C THR A 75 -20.13 -0.81 -12.73
N PHE A 76 -21.29 -0.18 -12.58
CA PHE A 76 -22.28 -0.55 -11.59
C PHE A 76 -23.57 -1.06 -12.26
N ASP A 77 -23.95 -2.32 -11.99
CA ASP A 77 -25.22 -2.90 -12.39
C ASP A 77 -26.32 -2.39 -11.46
N LEU A 78 -27.11 -1.46 -11.96
CA LEU A 78 -28.25 -0.86 -11.27
C LEU A 78 -29.35 -1.87 -10.95
N THR A 79 -29.43 -2.97 -11.69
CA THR A 79 -30.47 -3.98 -11.56
C THR A 79 -30.24 -4.87 -10.36
N ASN A 80 -29.01 -5.36 -10.19
CA ASN A 80 -28.68 -6.34 -9.14
C ASN A 80 -27.83 -5.77 -8.02
N GLY A 81 -27.29 -4.55 -8.16
CA GLY A 81 -26.42 -3.94 -7.19
C GLY A 81 -24.99 -4.52 -7.20
N VAL A 82 -24.49 -4.88 -8.39
CA VAL A 82 -23.14 -5.43 -8.56
C VAL A 82 -22.20 -4.34 -9.05
N LEU A 83 -21.12 -4.10 -8.31
CA LEU A 83 -20.05 -3.17 -8.68
C LEU A 83 -18.86 -3.96 -9.24
N PHE A 84 -18.55 -3.75 -10.51
CA PHE A 84 -17.30 -4.19 -11.14
C PHE A 84 -16.27 -3.09 -10.94
N SER A 85 -15.37 -3.29 -10.00
CA SER A 85 -14.55 -2.22 -9.43
C SER A 85 -13.17 -2.07 -10.09
N ALA A 86 -12.89 -2.80 -11.16
CA ALA A 86 -11.56 -2.91 -11.75
C ALA A 86 -10.53 -3.29 -10.67
N ASP A 87 -9.40 -2.61 -10.58
CA ASP A 87 -8.36 -2.88 -9.57
C ASP A 87 -8.72 -2.40 -8.16
N ALA A 88 -9.70 -1.49 -8.05
CA ALA A 88 -10.13 -1.05 -6.73
C ALA A 88 -10.68 -2.24 -5.93
N PHE A 89 -10.26 -2.30 -4.66
CA PHE A 89 -10.60 -3.37 -3.71
C PHE A 89 -9.95 -4.73 -4.01
N GLY A 90 -8.92 -4.73 -4.88
CA GLY A 90 -8.15 -5.92 -5.20
C GLY A 90 -7.21 -6.37 -4.08
N SER A 91 -6.69 -7.59 -4.23
CA SER A 91 -5.69 -8.20 -3.36
C SER A 91 -4.70 -9.02 -4.17
N PHE A 92 -3.46 -9.10 -3.74
CA PHE A 92 -2.56 -10.15 -4.19
C PHE A 92 -3.04 -11.51 -3.66
N GLY A 93 -2.47 -12.58 -4.19
CA GLY A 93 -2.81 -13.95 -3.83
C GLY A 93 -3.60 -14.66 -4.92
N ALA A 94 -3.72 -15.98 -4.81
CA ALA A 94 -4.43 -16.83 -5.73
C ALA A 94 -5.65 -17.45 -5.04
N LEU A 95 -6.78 -17.44 -5.73
CA LEU A 95 -7.99 -18.11 -5.25
C LEU A 95 -7.78 -19.65 -5.25
N ASP A 96 -8.10 -20.28 -4.15
CA ASP A 96 -7.93 -21.71 -3.90
C ASP A 96 -9.24 -22.53 -4.10
N GLY A 97 -10.18 -21.98 -4.87
CA GLY A 97 -11.51 -22.56 -5.07
C GLY A 97 -12.60 -21.87 -4.25
N LYS A 98 -12.25 -21.00 -3.30
CA LYS A 98 -13.18 -20.12 -2.60
C LYS A 98 -13.18 -18.77 -3.31
N LEU A 99 -14.35 -18.31 -3.72
CA LEU A 99 -14.50 -17.09 -4.51
C LEU A 99 -14.87 -15.87 -3.67
N PHE A 100 -15.62 -16.08 -2.58
CA PHE A 100 -16.24 -14.98 -1.85
C PHE A 100 -15.54 -14.71 -0.52
N ASN A 101 -15.56 -13.45 -0.09
CA ASN A 101 -14.93 -13.00 1.15
C ASN A 101 -15.50 -13.66 2.41
N ASP A 102 -16.75 -14.14 2.40
CA ASP A 102 -17.41 -14.85 3.51
C ASP A 102 -17.13 -16.36 3.55
N GLU A 103 -16.34 -16.87 2.61
CA GLU A 103 -15.89 -18.27 2.57
C GLU A 103 -14.49 -18.46 3.17
N VAL A 104 -13.83 -17.36 3.57
CA VAL A 104 -12.47 -17.31 4.11
C VAL A 104 -12.43 -16.49 5.40
N ASP A 105 -11.38 -16.67 6.19
CA ASP A 105 -11.00 -15.72 7.24
C ASP A 105 -10.16 -14.62 6.62
N PHE A 106 -10.82 -13.52 6.21
CA PHE A 106 -10.14 -12.48 5.44
C PHE A 106 -9.01 -11.81 6.22
N ASP A 107 -9.16 -11.60 7.51
CA ASP A 107 -8.14 -10.96 8.35
C ASP A 107 -6.87 -11.81 8.42
N ARG A 108 -7.02 -13.12 8.55
CA ARG A 108 -5.88 -14.05 8.62
C ARG A 108 -5.27 -14.33 7.26
N ASP A 109 -6.12 -14.53 6.23
CA ASP A 109 -5.67 -15.16 4.98
C ASP A 109 -5.40 -14.14 3.87
N TRP A 110 -5.99 -12.91 3.95
CA TRP A 110 -6.00 -11.97 2.83
C TRP A 110 -5.66 -10.52 3.19
N LEU A 111 -5.84 -10.08 4.43
CA LEU A 111 -5.70 -8.65 4.78
C LEU A 111 -4.30 -8.11 4.48
N ASP A 112 -3.26 -8.87 4.79
CA ASP A 112 -1.87 -8.43 4.55
C ASP A 112 -1.59 -8.33 3.05
N ASP A 113 -2.09 -9.25 2.23
CA ASP A 113 -1.95 -9.20 0.78
C ASP A 113 -2.83 -8.12 0.15
N ALA A 114 -4.01 -7.84 0.68
CA ALA A 114 -4.86 -6.73 0.25
C ALA A 114 -4.21 -5.37 0.55
N ARG A 115 -3.65 -5.19 1.76
CA ARG A 115 -2.86 -4.00 2.10
C ARG A 115 -1.65 -3.86 1.20
N ARG A 116 -0.92 -4.95 0.99
CA ARG A 116 0.26 -4.97 0.11
C ARG A 116 -0.10 -4.63 -1.33
N TYR A 117 -1.24 -5.12 -1.84
CA TYR A 117 -1.78 -4.75 -3.14
C TYR A 117 -2.08 -3.25 -3.19
N PHE A 118 -2.92 -2.76 -2.27
CA PHE A 118 -3.27 -1.34 -2.21
C PHE A 118 -2.04 -0.44 -2.19
N THR A 119 -1.12 -0.67 -1.26
CA THR A 119 0.01 0.23 -1.01
C THR A 119 0.97 0.31 -2.19
N ASN A 120 1.20 -0.80 -2.88
CA ASN A 120 2.15 -0.86 -3.99
C ASN A 120 1.53 -0.49 -5.35
N ILE A 121 0.23 -0.75 -5.56
CA ILE A 121 -0.45 -0.51 -6.83
C ILE A 121 -1.20 0.83 -6.82
N VAL A 122 -1.93 1.12 -5.76
CA VAL A 122 -2.82 2.27 -5.66
C VAL A 122 -2.29 3.37 -4.73
N GLY A 123 -1.37 3.03 -3.81
CA GLY A 123 -0.97 3.86 -2.68
C GLY A 123 -0.60 5.32 -3.01
N LYS A 124 0.13 5.54 -4.11
CA LYS A 124 0.46 6.89 -4.59
C LYS A 124 -0.79 7.75 -4.83
N TYR A 125 -1.90 7.14 -5.20
CA TYR A 125 -3.11 7.78 -5.68
C TYR A 125 -4.21 7.87 -4.61
N GLY A 126 -3.87 7.84 -3.33
CA GLY A 126 -4.82 7.97 -2.22
C GLY A 126 -5.89 9.06 -2.41
N PRO A 127 -5.54 10.31 -2.80
CA PRO A 127 -6.53 11.35 -3.07
C PRO A 127 -7.57 10.99 -4.15
N HIS A 128 -7.18 10.21 -5.17
CA HIS A 128 -8.10 9.77 -6.23
C HIS A 128 -9.04 8.66 -5.69
N VAL A 129 -8.53 7.79 -4.83
CA VAL A 129 -9.36 6.80 -4.11
C VAL A 129 -10.39 7.51 -3.22
N GLN A 130 -9.99 8.54 -2.48
CA GLN A 130 -10.91 9.35 -1.68
C GLN A 130 -12.03 9.98 -2.52
N LEU A 131 -11.71 10.45 -3.72
CA LEU A 131 -12.73 10.95 -4.66
C LEU A 131 -13.68 9.84 -5.13
N LEU A 132 -13.16 8.64 -5.41
CA LEU A 132 -13.98 7.49 -5.78
C LEU A 132 -14.91 7.07 -4.63
N LEU A 133 -14.38 6.97 -3.40
CA LEU A 133 -15.17 6.64 -2.22
C LEU A 133 -16.27 7.68 -1.96
N LYS A 134 -15.98 8.96 -2.17
CA LYS A 134 -16.98 10.04 -2.06
C LYS A 134 -18.10 9.89 -3.09
N LYS A 135 -17.77 9.54 -4.34
CA LYS A 135 -18.77 9.28 -5.39
C LYS A 135 -19.63 8.05 -5.02
N ALA A 136 -19.00 6.99 -4.55
CA ALA A 136 -19.68 5.77 -4.11
C ALA A 136 -20.62 6.02 -2.92
N GLY A 137 -20.32 6.98 -2.04
CA GLY A 137 -21.11 7.30 -0.85
C GLY A 137 -22.60 7.52 -1.11
N GLY A 138 -22.95 8.03 -2.30
CA GLY A 138 -24.35 8.22 -2.71
C GLY A 138 -25.10 6.96 -3.16
N ILE A 139 -24.40 5.82 -3.30
CA ILE A 139 -24.97 4.55 -3.78
C ILE A 139 -24.55 3.33 -2.95
N LEU A 140 -23.84 3.53 -1.84
CA LEU A 140 -23.32 2.44 -1.00
C LEU A 140 -24.41 1.48 -0.54
N ASP A 141 -25.57 1.99 -0.19
CA ASP A 141 -26.75 1.23 0.22
C ASP A 141 -27.32 0.33 -0.90
N LYS A 142 -26.99 0.63 -2.16
CA LYS A 142 -27.42 -0.12 -3.33
C LYS A 142 -26.41 -1.17 -3.76
N ILE A 143 -25.15 -1.06 -3.31
CA ILE A 143 -24.09 -2.03 -3.64
C ILE A 143 -24.27 -3.28 -2.76
N LYS A 144 -24.49 -4.41 -3.39
CA LYS A 144 -24.65 -5.72 -2.73
C LYS A 144 -23.42 -6.61 -2.91
N VAL A 145 -22.74 -6.45 -4.04
CA VAL A 145 -21.59 -7.26 -4.41
C VAL A 145 -20.52 -6.34 -5.03
N VAL A 146 -19.26 -6.51 -4.65
CA VAL A 146 -18.10 -5.87 -5.29
C VAL A 146 -17.25 -6.94 -5.94
N CYS A 147 -17.02 -6.79 -7.24
CA CYS A 147 -16.22 -7.71 -8.06
C CYS A 147 -14.92 -7.00 -8.47
N PRO A 148 -13.85 -7.12 -7.70
CA PRO A 148 -12.53 -6.66 -8.12
C PRO A 148 -11.95 -7.60 -9.16
N LEU A 149 -10.95 -7.13 -9.91
CA LEU A 149 -10.22 -7.97 -10.89
C LEU A 149 -9.20 -8.91 -10.21
N HIS A 150 -8.81 -8.61 -8.98
CA HIS A 150 -7.87 -9.40 -8.18
C HIS A 150 -8.45 -9.72 -6.81
N GLY A 151 -8.20 -10.94 -6.31
CA GLY A 151 -8.62 -11.38 -4.99
C GLY A 151 -10.10 -11.79 -4.88
N PRO A 152 -10.64 -11.89 -3.66
CA PRO A 152 -12.01 -12.36 -3.42
C PRO A 152 -13.09 -11.38 -3.88
N VAL A 153 -14.22 -11.93 -4.35
CA VAL A 153 -15.46 -11.16 -4.57
C VAL A 153 -16.11 -10.86 -3.21
N TRP A 154 -16.53 -9.64 -2.99
CA TRP A 154 -17.16 -9.20 -1.75
C TRP A 154 -18.68 -9.19 -1.88
N ARG A 155 -19.35 -9.96 -1.04
CA ARG A 155 -20.82 -10.01 -0.92
C ARG A 155 -21.33 -9.83 0.50
N SER A 156 -20.44 -9.67 1.46
CA SER A 156 -20.77 -9.43 2.86
C SER A 156 -19.78 -8.44 3.46
N ASN A 157 -20.17 -7.78 4.56
CA ASN A 157 -19.33 -6.85 5.33
C ASN A 157 -18.60 -5.79 4.47
N LEU A 158 -19.31 -5.21 3.49
CA LEU A 158 -18.71 -4.21 2.58
C LEU A 158 -18.20 -2.96 3.31
N ALA A 159 -18.80 -2.62 4.46
CA ALA A 159 -18.34 -1.50 5.28
C ALA A 159 -16.89 -1.68 5.76
N TYR A 160 -16.51 -2.91 6.11
CA TYR A 160 -15.12 -3.23 6.50
C TYR A 160 -14.13 -2.96 5.36
N LEU A 161 -14.45 -3.42 4.16
CA LEU A 161 -13.61 -3.20 2.97
C LEU A 161 -13.41 -1.70 2.68
N ILE A 162 -14.51 -0.94 2.76
CA ILE A 162 -14.49 0.51 2.52
C ILE A 162 -13.69 1.23 3.60
N ASP A 163 -13.82 0.83 4.86
CA ASP A 163 -13.07 1.38 5.98
C ASP A 163 -11.55 1.18 5.79
N LYS A 164 -11.11 -0.03 5.38
CA LYS A 164 -9.70 -0.29 5.07
C LYS A 164 -9.19 0.61 3.94
N TYR A 165 -9.94 0.71 2.85
CA TYR A 165 -9.58 1.59 1.73
C TYR A 165 -9.56 3.08 2.11
N ASP A 166 -10.48 3.51 2.98
CA ASP A 166 -10.50 4.88 3.50
C ASP A 166 -9.26 5.18 4.34
N HIS A 167 -8.90 4.29 5.28
CA HIS A 167 -7.69 4.42 6.09
C HIS A 167 -6.42 4.47 5.23
N TRP A 168 -6.23 3.51 4.34
CA TRP A 168 -5.03 3.44 3.52
C TRP A 168 -4.90 4.64 2.59
N SER A 169 -5.99 5.08 1.97
CA SER A 169 -5.99 6.20 1.02
C SER A 169 -5.84 7.58 1.66
N ARG A 170 -6.14 7.71 2.96
CA ARG A 170 -5.81 8.90 3.76
C ARG A 170 -4.40 8.86 4.34
N TYR A 171 -3.65 7.78 4.08
CA TYR A 171 -2.35 7.54 4.69
C TYR A 171 -2.40 7.50 6.22
N ALA A 172 -3.54 7.15 6.79
CA ALA A 172 -3.67 6.91 8.22
C ALA A 172 -3.01 5.56 8.57
N PRO A 173 -2.26 5.47 9.68
CA PRO A 173 -1.74 4.18 10.11
C PRO A 173 -2.89 3.25 10.47
N GLU A 174 -2.76 1.98 10.13
CA GLU A 174 -3.78 0.99 10.44
C GLU A 174 -3.70 0.56 11.91
N GLU A 175 -2.50 0.56 12.46
CA GLU A 175 -2.23 0.13 13.83
C GLU A 175 -1.26 1.07 14.54
N GLN A 176 -1.52 1.29 15.84
CA GLN A 176 -0.53 1.90 16.72
C GLN A 176 0.52 0.84 17.08
N GLY A 177 1.76 1.06 16.68
CA GLY A 177 2.84 0.10 16.86
C GLY A 177 4.10 0.55 16.13
N VAL A 178 5.12 -0.28 16.17
CA VAL A 178 6.47 0.04 15.70
C VAL A 178 6.95 -0.96 14.66
N LEU A 179 7.23 -0.48 13.44
CA LEU A 179 8.02 -1.19 12.45
C LEU A 179 9.51 -0.86 12.68
N ILE A 180 10.35 -1.85 12.89
CA ILE A 180 11.81 -1.70 12.92
C ILE A 180 12.36 -2.29 11.62
N ALA A 181 12.84 -1.43 10.72
CA ALA A 181 13.46 -1.81 9.47
C ALA A 181 14.97 -1.58 9.56
N TYR A 182 15.76 -2.65 9.49
CA TYR A 182 17.21 -2.55 9.58
C TYR A 182 17.93 -2.99 8.31
N ALA A 183 19.08 -2.37 8.06
CA ALA A 183 20.01 -2.73 6.99
C ALA A 183 21.41 -2.83 7.57
N SER A 184 21.90 -4.06 7.71
CA SER A 184 23.17 -4.40 8.36
C SER A 184 24.15 -5.06 7.40
N MET A 185 25.47 -4.78 7.56
CA MET A 185 26.52 -5.44 6.76
C MET A 185 27.20 -6.58 7.54
N TYR A 186 27.46 -6.38 8.84
CA TYR A 186 28.23 -7.28 9.66
C TYR A 186 27.48 -7.77 10.91
N GLY A 187 26.14 -7.55 10.97
CA GLY A 187 25.30 -7.93 12.09
C GLY A 187 25.14 -6.84 13.17
N ASN A 188 26.09 -5.92 13.35
CA ASN A 188 26.04 -4.98 14.48
C ASN A 188 24.84 -4.04 14.49
N THR A 189 24.35 -3.60 13.31
CA THR A 189 23.14 -2.77 13.20
C THR A 189 21.89 -3.60 13.45
N GLU A 190 21.90 -4.87 13.05
CA GLU A 190 20.90 -5.86 13.38
C GLU A 190 20.80 -6.10 14.88
N ASP A 191 21.93 -6.32 15.56
CA ASP A 191 21.98 -6.50 17.02
C ASP A 191 21.32 -5.31 17.74
N ALA A 192 21.57 -4.09 17.29
CA ALA A 192 20.94 -2.90 17.86
C ALA A 192 19.42 -2.84 17.61
N ALA A 193 18.98 -3.22 16.41
CA ALA A 193 17.56 -3.29 16.07
C ALA A 193 16.83 -4.34 16.89
N GLN A 194 17.43 -5.51 17.05
CA GLN A 194 16.92 -6.60 17.91
C GLN A 194 16.89 -6.21 19.39
N ALA A 195 17.94 -5.53 19.88
CA ALA A 195 17.99 -5.04 21.25
C ALA A 195 16.89 -4.00 21.53
N LEU A 196 16.60 -3.10 20.57
CA LEU A 196 15.50 -2.15 20.67
C LEU A 196 14.15 -2.88 20.69
N ALA A 197 13.93 -3.84 19.78
CA ALA A 197 12.70 -4.63 19.73
C ALA A 197 12.45 -5.36 21.05
N ALA A 198 13.48 -6.04 21.58
CA ALA A 198 13.40 -6.71 22.89
C ALA A 198 13.06 -5.73 24.01
N ARG A 199 13.69 -4.54 24.03
CA ARG A 199 13.43 -3.52 25.04
C ARG A 199 11.99 -2.98 24.99
N LEU A 200 11.44 -2.76 23.79
CA LEU A 200 10.05 -2.35 23.62
C LEU A 200 9.08 -3.43 24.11
N CYS A 201 9.34 -4.69 23.77
CA CYS A 201 8.54 -5.83 24.24
C CYS A 201 8.61 -6.02 25.76
N ASP A 202 9.80 -5.92 26.36
CA ASP A 202 9.99 -6.00 27.83
C ASP A 202 9.21 -4.93 28.58
N LYS A 203 8.96 -3.78 27.94
CA LYS A 203 8.15 -2.68 28.46
C LYS A 203 6.66 -2.79 28.12
N GLY A 204 6.24 -3.92 27.55
CA GLY A 204 4.83 -4.23 27.30
C GLY A 204 4.30 -3.87 25.92
N LEU A 205 5.09 -3.26 25.03
CA LEU A 205 4.64 -3.00 23.66
C LEU A 205 4.67 -4.30 22.85
N THR A 206 3.48 -4.85 22.55
CA THR A 206 3.35 -6.13 21.84
C THR A 206 3.28 -5.99 20.31
N ASN A 207 2.94 -4.78 19.82
CA ASN A 207 2.79 -4.53 18.39
C ASN A 207 4.10 -3.97 17.79
N VAL A 208 5.09 -4.86 17.69
CA VAL A 208 6.43 -4.57 17.15
C VAL A 208 6.75 -5.56 16.04
N ALA A 209 7.11 -5.05 14.86
CA ALA A 209 7.61 -5.85 13.74
C ALA A 209 9.06 -5.52 13.44
N LEU A 210 9.85 -6.53 13.10
CA LEU A 210 11.29 -6.39 12.82
C LEU A 210 11.60 -7.01 11.45
N TYR A 211 12.18 -6.23 10.54
CA TYR A 211 12.49 -6.67 9.18
C TYR A 211 13.90 -6.30 8.75
N ASP A 212 14.57 -7.26 8.11
CA ASP A 212 15.81 -7.03 7.38
C ASP A 212 15.50 -6.51 5.98
N VAL A 213 15.80 -5.23 5.73
CA VAL A 213 15.59 -4.56 4.46
C VAL A 213 16.37 -5.21 3.31
N SER A 214 17.51 -5.84 3.62
CA SER A 214 18.36 -6.52 2.62
C SER A 214 17.75 -7.82 2.11
N ASN A 215 16.92 -8.49 2.91
CA ASN A 215 16.39 -9.83 2.62
C ASN A 215 14.86 -9.89 2.54
N THR A 216 14.18 -8.75 2.74
CA THR A 216 12.73 -8.66 2.63
C THR A 216 12.34 -7.94 1.34
N HIS A 217 11.38 -8.50 0.59
CA HIS A 217 10.91 -7.85 -0.63
C HIS A 217 10.30 -6.47 -0.29
N VAL A 218 10.71 -5.45 -1.05
CA VAL A 218 10.32 -4.06 -0.77
C VAL A 218 8.81 -3.85 -0.68
N SER A 219 8.01 -4.57 -1.46
CA SER A 219 6.55 -4.48 -1.40
C SER A 219 5.96 -4.90 -0.04
N THR A 220 6.62 -5.82 0.68
CA THR A 220 6.25 -6.19 2.05
C THR A 220 6.62 -5.07 3.02
N LEU A 221 7.84 -4.54 2.91
CA LEU A 221 8.29 -3.41 3.74
C LEU A 221 7.38 -2.19 3.59
N ILE A 222 6.94 -1.88 2.37
CA ILE A 222 5.99 -0.80 2.11
C ILE A 222 4.63 -1.08 2.75
N SER A 223 4.10 -2.30 2.63
CA SER A 223 2.86 -2.70 3.30
C SER A 223 2.93 -2.47 4.81
N GLU A 224 4.04 -2.89 5.42
CA GLU A 224 4.28 -2.70 6.86
C GLU A 224 4.45 -1.22 7.23
N ALA A 225 5.12 -0.41 6.39
CA ALA A 225 5.24 1.04 6.60
C ALA A 225 3.87 1.76 6.56
N PHE A 226 2.91 1.25 5.78
CA PHE A 226 1.54 1.75 5.78
C PHE A 226 0.74 1.26 7.00
N LYS A 227 1.04 0.06 7.50
CA LYS A 227 0.36 -0.53 8.65
C LYS A 227 0.67 0.20 9.95
N TYR A 228 1.94 0.40 10.27
CA TYR A 228 2.40 0.91 11.56
C TYR A 228 2.45 2.43 11.63
N SER A 229 2.16 2.98 12.82
CA SER A 229 2.23 4.42 13.12
C SER A 229 3.67 4.93 13.25
N HIS A 230 4.59 4.07 13.74
CA HIS A 230 5.98 4.42 13.99
C HIS A 230 6.93 3.52 13.19
N ILE A 231 7.98 4.11 12.66
CA ILE A 231 8.99 3.43 11.84
C ILE A 231 10.38 3.75 12.39
N VAL A 232 11.09 2.72 12.82
CA VAL A 232 12.51 2.82 13.16
C VAL A 232 13.33 2.42 11.93
N LEU A 233 14.21 3.31 11.48
CA LEU A 233 15.16 3.02 10.42
C LEU A 233 16.53 2.84 11.03
N ALA A 234 17.07 1.62 10.95
CA ALA A 234 18.39 1.27 11.44
C ALA A 234 19.33 1.01 10.25
N SER A 235 20.32 1.87 10.03
CA SER A 235 21.18 1.78 8.86
C SER A 235 22.66 1.99 9.20
N VAL A 236 23.51 1.17 8.56
CA VAL A 236 24.95 1.43 8.51
C VAL A 236 25.25 2.55 7.53
N THR A 237 26.31 3.30 7.81
CA THR A 237 26.89 4.27 6.85
C THR A 237 27.72 3.53 5.82
N TYR A 238 27.43 3.73 4.54
CA TYR A 238 28.12 3.12 3.40
C TYR A 238 28.67 4.18 2.48
N ASN A 239 29.98 4.21 2.28
CA ASN A 239 30.68 5.23 1.46
C ASN A 239 30.25 6.67 1.81
N LEU A 240 30.17 6.99 3.08
CA LEU A 240 29.67 8.27 3.64
C LEU A 240 28.21 8.59 3.29
N GLY A 241 27.46 7.63 2.75
CA GLY A 241 26.05 7.73 2.39
C GLY A 241 25.14 6.80 3.20
N ILE A 242 23.86 6.81 2.88
CA ILE A 242 22.89 5.83 3.35
C ILE A 242 23.22 4.49 2.68
N TYR A 243 23.07 3.38 3.39
CA TYR A 243 23.25 2.05 2.79
C TYR A 243 22.21 1.85 1.66
N PRO A 244 22.62 1.39 0.45
CA PRO A 244 21.78 1.46 -0.75
C PRO A 244 20.39 0.84 -0.60
N VAL A 245 20.27 -0.31 0.07
CA VAL A 245 18.95 -0.96 0.27
C VAL A 245 18.02 -0.13 1.15
N MET A 246 18.54 0.51 2.20
CA MET A 246 17.77 1.45 3.02
C MET A 246 17.41 2.72 2.25
N HIS A 247 18.32 3.22 1.42
CA HIS A 247 18.04 4.39 0.57
C HIS A 247 16.93 4.10 -0.44
N ASN A 248 16.95 2.91 -1.06
CA ASN A 248 15.88 2.48 -1.96
C ASN A 248 14.53 2.38 -1.23
N PHE A 249 14.51 1.86 -0.01
CA PHE A 249 13.28 1.80 0.79
C PHE A 249 12.70 3.20 1.09
N LEU A 250 13.56 4.17 1.43
CA LEU A 250 13.16 5.58 1.59
C LEU A 250 12.58 6.16 0.30
N ILE A 251 13.21 5.89 -0.86
CA ILE A 251 12.74 6.34 -2.18
C ILE A 251 11.37 5.75 -2.48
N ASP A 252 11.13 4.49 -2.19
CA ASP A 252 9.85 3.83 -2.44
C ASP A 252 8.74 4.36 -1.52
N MET A 253 9.01 4.58 -0.22
CA MET A 253 8.06 5.23 0.69
C MET A 253 7.65 6.62 0.17
N LYS A 254 8.60 7.42 -0.29
CA LYS A 254 8.33 8.73 -0.92
C LYS A 254 7.52 8.58 -2.21
N ALA A 255 7.91 7.67 -3.11
CA ALA A 255 7.26 7.48 -4.41
C ALA A 255 5.79 7.08 -4.28
N LEU A 256 5.47 6.31 -3.24
CA LEU A 256 4.12 5.86 -2.90
C LEU A 256 3.37 6.86 -2.00
N ASN A 257 3.98 8.03 -1.75
CA ASN A 257 3.38 9.15 -1.02
C ASN A 257 2.98 8.81 0.42
N LEU A 258 3.71 7.89 1.08
CA LEU A 258 3.50 7.60 2.50
C LEU A 258 3.56 8.88 3.32
N GLN A 259 2.64 9.05 4.26
CA GLN A 259 2.50 10.24 5.11
C GLN A 259 2.08 9.86 6.54
N ASN A 260 2.12 10.85 7.43
CA ASN A 260 1.57 10.74 8.78
C ASN A 260 2.23 9.62 9.61
N ARG A 261 3.57 9.53 9.56
CA ARG A 261 4.35 8.56 10.35
C ARG A 261 5.34 9.28 11.24
N THR A 262 5.61 8.66 12.38
CA THR A 262 6.70 9.06 13.28
C THR A 262 7.89 8.15 13.04
N PHE A 263 9.05 8.74 12.80
CA PHE A 263 10.31 8.03 12.60
C PHE A 263 11.21 8.11 13.82
N ALA A 264 11.96 7.04 14.06
CA ALA A 264 13.12 7.03 14.95
C ALA A 264 14.31 6.44 14.22
N LEU A 265 15.53 6.84 14.59
CA LEU A 265 16.72 6.51 13.82
C LEU A 265 17.76 5.79 14.67
N ILE A 266 18.32 4.73 14.10
CA ILE A 266 19.55 4.06 14.58
C ILE A 266 20.58 4.21 13.47
N GLU A 267 21.73 4.77 13.79
CA GLU A 267 22.83 4.91 12.86
C GLU A 267 24.10 4.20 13.32
N ASN A 268 24.85 3.69 12.35
CA ASN A 268 26.10 2.99 12.63
C ASN A 268 27.19 3.37 11.62
N GLY A 269 28.44 3.45 12.08
CA GLY A 269 29.58 3.70 11.20
C GLY A 269 30.90 3.66 11.96
N SER A 270 31.84 2.78 11.57
CA SER A 270 33.06 2.53 12.31
C SER A 270 34.00 3.74 12.42
N TRP A 271 34.14 4.51 11.35
CA TRP A 271 35.02 5.71 11.31
C TRP A 271 34.28 6.99 10.92
N ALA A 272 33.04 6.88 10.45
CA ALA A 272 32.17 7.99 10.15
C ALA A 272 30.70 7.53 10.23
N CYS A 273 29.97 8.03 11.20
CA CYS A 273 28.56 7.79 11.36
C CYS A 273 27.79 8.95 10.69
N LYS A 274 27.11 8.68 9.57
CA LYS A 274 26.44 9.69 8.75
C LYS A 274 25.06 9.28 8.28
N SER A 275 24.72 7.99 8.39
CA SER A 275 23.45 7.48 7.85
C SER A 275 22.23 8.11 8.51
N GLY A 276 22.28 8.39 9.81
CA GLY A 276 21.18 9.01 10.55
C GLY A 276 20.88 10.44 10.07
N ASP A 277 21.90 11.29 9.97
CA ASP A 277 21.71 12.66 9.46
C ASP A 277 21.18 12.69 8.04
N LEU A 278 21.64 11.76 7.19
CA LEU A 278 21.22 11.67 5.81
C LEU A 278 19.78 11.13 5.69
N MET A 279 19.40 10.13 6.51
CA MET A 279 18.04 9.63 6.56
C MET A 279 17.07 10.71 7.07
N GLN A 280 17.44 11.41 8.14
CA GLN A 280 16.64 12.53 8.65
C GLN A 280 16.44 13.60 7.59
N LYS A 281 17.53 14.05 6.95
CA LYS A 281 17.44 15.03 5.87
C LYS A 281 16.51 14.58 4.74
N PHE A 282 16.58 13.31 4.34
CA PHE A 282 15.69 12.76 3.31
C PHE A 282 14.22 12.83 3.75
N ILE A 283 13.93 12.44 5.00
CA ILE A 283 12.57 12.48 5.55
C ILE A 283 12.05 13.91 5.59
N ASP A 284 12.83 14.85 6.10
CA ASP A 284 12.44 16.24 6.29
C ASP A 284 12.23 16.99 4.96
N GLU A 285 13.08 16.74 3.95
CA GLU A 285 13.06 17.46 2.68
C GLU A 285 12.18 16.81 1.62
N GLU A 286 12.03 15.47 1.65
CA GLU A 286 11.46 14.71 0.53
C GLU A 286 10.12 14.02 0.86
N MET A 287 9.78 13.86 2.14
CA MET A 287 8.54 13.23 2.57
C MET A 287 7.58 14.24 3.20
N LYS A 288 6.29 13.90 3.27
CA LYS A 288 5.26 14.82 3.73
C LYS A 288 4.68 14.40 5.07
N ASN A 289 4.39 15.36 5.93
CA ASN A 289 3.69 15.12 7.20
C ASN A 289 4.36 14.04 8.07
N MET A 290 5.69 14.04 8.11
CA MET A 290 6.46 13.14 8.95
C MET A 290 6.93 13.84 10.21
N THR A 291 7.08 13.08 11.28
CA THR A 291 7.75 13.50 12.51
C THR A 291 9.00 12.63 12.67
N VAL A 292 10.12 13.20 13.07
CA VAL A 292 11.30 12.43 13.45
C VAL A 292 11.57 12.69 14.93
N LEU A 293 11.70 11.62 15.73
CA LEU A 293 12.03 11.75 17.16
C LEU A 293 13.44 12.32 17.30
N ASN A 294 13.66 13.12 18.34
CA ASN A 294 14.97 13.71 18.63
C ASN A 294 15.97 12.65 19.13
N GLU A 295 15.46 11.64 19.81
CA GLU A 295 16.20 10.54 20.37
C GLU A 295 16.71 9.63 19.24
N ARG A 296 18.03 9.41 19.23
CA ARG A 296 18.72 8.59 18.23
C ARG A 296 19.73 7.71 18.92
N LEU A 297 19.88 6.47 18.45
CA LEU A 297 20.98 5.59 18.84
C LEU A 297 22.10 5.72 17.80
N SER A 298 23.27 6.20 18.22
CA SER A 298 24.46 6.33 17.37
C SER A 298 25.57 5.39 17.83
N MET A 299 26.07 4.56 16.90
CA MET A 299 27.05 3.52 17.21
C MET A 299 28.31 3.64 16.33
N ALA A 300 29.44 3.26 16.90
CA ALA A 300 30.70 3.05 16.19
C ALA A 300 31.01 1.56 16.17
N SER A 301 30.48 0.83 15.20
CA SER A 301 30.53 -0.63 15.03
C SER A 301 29.56 -1.38 15.94
N SER A 302 30.04 -2.02 17.02
CA SER A 302 29.22 -2.87 17.88
C SER A 302 28.39 -2.08 18.90
N LEU A 303 27.30 -2.66 19.33
CA LEU A 303 26.50 -2.13 20.44
C LEU A 303 27.22 -2.43 21.77
N HIS A 304 27.90 -1.45 22.31
CA HIS A 304 28.62 -1.56 23.60
C HIS A 304 27.74 -1.18 24.78
N ALA A 305 28.12 -1.58 25.97
CA ALA A 305 27.39 -1.35 27.21
C ALA A 305 27.18 0.15 27.55
N ASP A 306 28.06 1.02 27.11
CA ASP A 306 27.94 2.49 27.25
C ASP A 306 26.77 3.07 26.45
N LYS A 307 26.27 2.36 25.46
CA LYS A 307 25.09 2.74 24.65
C LYS A 307 23.75 2.33 25.29
N ALA A 308 23.77 1.64 26.42
CA ALA A 308 22.55 1.19 27.09
C ALA A 308 21.59 2.35 27.45
N VAL A 309 22.13 3.49 27.85
CA VAL A 309 21.34 4.69 28.17
C VAL A 309 20.69 5.30 26.94
N GLU A 310 21.41 5.40 25.80
CA GLU A 310 20.87 5.91 24.54
C GLU A 310 19.76 4.98 24.01
N LEU A 311 19.97 3.67 24.08
CA LEU A 311 18.98 2.67 23.68
C LEU A 311 17.72 2.76 24.53
N GLU A 312 17.89 2.89 25.86
CA GLU A 312 16.78 3.04 26.80
C GLU A 312 15.97 4.34 26.54
N THR A 313 16.69 5.45 26.29
CA THR A 313 16.08 6.75 25.98
C THR A 313 15.26 6.68 24.69
N LEU A 314 15.81 6.05 23.64
CA LEU A 314 15.12 5.84 22.38
C LEU A 314 13.86 4.97 22.56
N ALA A 315 13.96 3.87 23.33
CA ALA A 315 12.83 3.00 23.62
C ALA A 315 11.72 3.75 24.38
N ASN A 316 12.06 4.55 25.39
CA ASN A 316 11.09 5.33 26.15
C ASN A 316 10.40 6.40 25.28
N ALA A 317 11.15 7.10 24.42
CA ALA A 317 10.59 8.10 23.49
C ALA A 317 9.61 7.46 22.51
N LEU A 318 9.92 6.27 21.98
CA LEU A 318 9.01 5.49 21.13
C LEU A 318 7.73 5.11 21.86
N LEU A 319 7.85 4.56 23.10
CA LEU A 319 6.68 4.16 23.90
C LEU A 319 5.77 5.34 24.20
N GLU A 320 6.33 6.46 24.63
CA GLU A 320 5.58 7.69 24.89
C GLU A 320 4.87 8.17 23.63
N SER A 321 5.57 8.20 22.50
CA SER A 321 5.01 8.64 21.21
C SER A 321 3.91 7.73 20.66
N VAL A 322 4.03 6.41 20.86
CA VAL A 322 2.98 5.44 20.51
C VAL A 322 1.74 5.59 21.42
N GLY A 323 1.88 6.26 22.54
CA GLY A 323 0.81 6.38 23.55
C GLY A 323 0.73 5.17 24.49
N HIS A 324 1.81 4.40 24.58
CA HIS A 324 1.95 3.29 25.53
C HIS A 324 2.53 3.84 26.83
N THR A 325 1.70 3.89 27.90
CA THR A 325 2.22 4.16 29.26
C THR A 325 2.65 2.84 29.87
N ALA A 326 3.96 2.69 30.14
CA ALA A 326 4.45 1.55 30.90
C ALA A 326 3.76 1.54 32.28
N GLU A 327 3.09 0.44 32.62
CA GLU A 327 2.55 0.19 33.94
C GLU A 327 3.65 -0.02 34.98
#